data_02237c53ae60c3e992c5b1803f40691e
#
_entry.id   02237c53ae60c3e992c5b1803f40691e
#
_cell.length_a   1.000
_cell.length_b   1.000
_cell.length_c   1.000
_cell.angle_alpha   90.00
_cell.angle_beta   90.00
_cell.angle_gamma   90.00
#
_symmetry.space_group_name_H-M   'P 1'
#
loop_
_entity.id
_entity.type
_entity.pdbx_description
1 polymer ?
#
loop_
_entity_poly.entity_id
_entity_poly.type
_entity_poly.pdbx_seq_one_letter_code
_entity_poly.pdbx_strand_id
1 'polypeptide(L)'
;VTNETGDWDIGFSGSFFSNQKMLDELVVILFISLLLMYFILAAQFESFMQPLLVLMEIPIDVAFALVLLWICGHTLNLMSAIGLIVTCGIVINDSILKLDAINELRKEGVPLLEAIHEAGRRRLRPIIMTSLTTIFAMVPLLFSYDLGSELQKPLSIAMIGTMTIGTLVSLFIIPLL
;
A
#
# COMPACT_ATOMS: atom_id res chain seq x y z
N VAL A 1 29.68 37.12 -26.49
CA VAL A 1 28.33 37.11 -25.92
C VAL A 1 27.87 35.68 -25.98
N THR A 2 28.18 34.93 -24.95
CA THR A 2 27.93 33.49 -24.82
C THR A 2 26.63 33.30 -24.06
N ASN A 3 25.75 32.48 -24.63
CA ASN A 3 24.46 32.06 -24.13
C ASN A 3 24.63 31.33 -22.76
N GLU A 4 24.41 32.03 -21.66
CA GLU A 4 24.35 31.42 -20.33
C GLU A 4 22.94 30.90 -19.96
N THR A 5 21.99 30.96 -20.87
CA THR A 5 20.60 30.50 -20.63
C THR A 5 20.34 29.02 -20.97
N GLY A 6 21.29 28.36 -21.64
CA GLY A 6 21.08 26.98 -22.10
C GLY A 6 21.34 25.88 -21.06
N ASP A 7 22.12 26.17 -20.03
CA ASP A 7 22.56 25.14 -19.07
C ASP A 7 21.55 24.87 -17.95
N TRP A 8 20.75 25.87 -17.61
CA TRP A 8 19.71 25.75 -16.58
C TRP A 8 18.47 24.96 -17.04
N ASP A 9 18.11 25.13 -18.31
CA ASP A 9 16.95 24.40 -18.91
C ASP A 9 17.27 22.92 -19.11
N ILE A 10 18.52 22.56 -19.37
CA ILE A 10 18.95 21.16 -19.54
C ILE A 10 18.94 20.44 -18.19
N GLY A 11 19.33 21.11 -17.10
CA GLY A 11 19.28 20.52 -15.76
C GLY A 11 17.87 20.24 -15.27
N PHE A 12 16.93 21.17 -15.46
CA PHE A 12 15.52 20.99 -15.11
C PHE A 12 14.84 19.96 -15.99
N SER A 13 15.12 19.96 -17.28
CA SER A 13 14.60 18.97 -18.22
C SER A 13 15.13 17.56 -17.91
N GLY A 14 16.41 17.44 -17.56
CA GLY A 14 17.03 16.15 -17.22
C GLY A 14 16.46 15.51 -15.95
N SER A 15 16.21 16.31 -14.90
CA SER A 15 15.62 15.81 -13.65
C SER A 15 14.15 15.42 -13.80
N PHE A 16 13.39 16.15 -14.61
CA PHE A 16 11.99 15.83 -14.91
C PHE A 16 11.86 14.53 -15.70
N PHE A 17 12.66 14.37 -16.77
CA PHE A 17 12.71 13.12 -17.55
C PHE A 17 13.24 11.93 -16.75
N SER A 18 14.19 12.16 -15.84
CA SER A 18 14.70 11.12 -14.95
C SER A 18 13.61 10.65 -13.98
N ASN A 19 12.89 11.57 -13.36
CA ASN A 19 11.79 11.23 -12.45
C ASN A 19 10.64 10.50 -13.16
N GLN A 20 10.32 10.90 -14.39
CA GLN A 20 9.27 10.26 -15.17
C GLN A 20 9.67 8.83 -15.57
N LYS A 21 10.90 8.61 -16.02
CA LYS A 21 11.42 7.26 -16.29
C LYS A 21 11.41 6.38 -15.04
N MET A 22 11.80 6.92 -13.88
CA MET A 22 11.79 6.18 -12.63
C MET A 22 10.37 5.80 -12.20
N LEU A 23 9.37 6.66 -12.42
CA LEU A 23 7.98 6.34 -12.16
C LEU A 23 7.46 5.24 -13.10
N ASP A 24 7.79 5.29 -14.38
CA ASP A 24 7.43 4.26 -15.36
C ASP A 24 8.05 2.90 -14.98
N GLU A 25 9.31 2.88 -14.58
CA GLU A 25 9.98 1.67 -14.08
C GLU A 25 9.32 1.13 -12.81
N LEU A 26 8.92 1.99 -11.88
CA LEU A 26 8.18 1.58 -10.67
C LEU A 26 6.82 0.96 -11.00
N VAL A 27 6.10 1.49 -11.97
CA VAL A 27 4.82 0.92 -12.42
C VAL A 27 5.01 -0.47 -12.98
N VAL A 28 6.06 -0.68 -13.79
CA VAL A 28 6.40 -2.01 -14.34
C VAL A 28 6.75 -2.99 -13.23
N ILE A 29 7.59 -2.58 -12.29
CA ILE A 29 7.98 -3.40 -11.13
C ILE A 29 6.74 -3.74 -10.28
N LEU A 30 5.87 -2.77 -10.03
CA LEU A 30 4.62 -2.98 -9.30
C LEU A 30 3.75 -4.01 -10.01
N PHE A 31 3.57 -3.89 -11.33
CA PHE A 31 2.75 -4.82 -12.09
C PHE A 31 3.31 -6.25 -12.06
N ILE A 32 4.62 -6.41 -12.25
CA ILE A 32 5.28 -7.71 -12.15
C ILE A 32 5.15 -8.29 -10.74
N SER A 33 5.33 -7.47 -9.71
CA SER A 33 5.19 -7.89 -8.31
C SER A 33 3.78 -8.36 -7.99
N LEU A 34 2.76 -7.65 -8.46
CA LEU A 34 1.35 -8.03 -8.29
C LEU A 34 1.02 -9.34 -9.02
N LEU A 35 1.57 -9.51 -10.23
CA LEU A 35 1.37 -10.72 -11.01
C LEU A 35 2.02 -11.94 -10.33
N LEU A 36 3.26 -11.81 -9.87
CA LEU A 36 3.94 -12.86 -9.11
C LEU A 36 3.19 -13.19 -7.82
N MET A 37 2.76 -12.16 -7.09
CA MET A 37 1.97 -12.31 -5.88
C MET A 37 0.66 -13.05 -6.14
N TYR A 38 -0.06 -12.70 -7.21
CA TYR A 38 -1.27 -13.42 -7.60
C TYR A 38 -1.02 -14.91 -7.81
N PHE A 39 0.03 -15.28 -8.53
CA PHE A 39 0.37 -16.68 -8.76
C PHE A 39 0.74 -17.41 -7.48
N ILE A 40 1.52 -16.77 -6.60
CA ILE A 40 1.89 -17.37 -5.31
C ILE A 40 0.65 -17.60 -4.46
N LEU A 41 -0.25 -16.62 -4.38
CA LEU A 41 -1.50 -16.74 -3.62
C LEU A 41 -2.46 -17.78 -4.23
N ALA A 42 -2.55 -17.85 -5.56
CA ALA A 42 -3.37 -18.85 -6.24
C ALA A 42 -2.88 -20.28 -5.93
N ALA A 43 -1.55 -20.46 -5.86
CA ALA A 43 -0.96 -21.73 -5.46
C ALA A 43 -1.18 -22.03 -3.97
N GLN A 44 -1.12 -21.02 -3.10
CA GLN A 44 -1.28 -21.18 -1.65
C GLN A 44 -2.73 -21.52 -1.26
N PHE A 45 -3.69 -20.84 -1.87
CA PHE A 45 -5.11 -21.02 -1.54
C PHE A 45 -5.81 -22.09 -2.38
N GLU A 46 -5.10 -22.70 -3.35
CA GLU A 46 -5.68 -23.64 -4.31
C GLU A 46 -6.98 -23.11 -4.98
N SER A 47 -7.05 -21.79 -5.14
CA SER A 47 -8.20 -21.05 -5.66
C SER A 47 -7.75 -19.83 -6.43
N PHE A 48 -8.39 -19.56 -7.57
CA PHE A 48 -8.12 -18.34 -8.36
C PHE A 48 -8.96 -17.15 -7.92
N MET A 49 -10.06 -17.37 -7.21
CA MET A 49 -10.97 -16.31 -6.77
C MET A 49 -10.48 -15.60 -5.52
N GLN A 50 -9.91 -16.31 -4.57
CA GLN A 50 -9.48 -15.72 -3.30
C GLN A 50 -8.36 -14.67 -3.49
N PRO A 51 -7.30 -14.90 -4.29
CA PRO A 51 -6.30 -13.88 -4.58
C PRO A 51 -6.89 -12.65 -5.27
N LEU A 52 -7.88 -12.85 -6.14
CA LEU A 52 -8.53 -11.73 -6.84
C LEU A 52 -9.26 -10.80 -5.87
N LEU A 53 -9.91 -11.36 -4.85
CA LEU A 53 -10.56 -10.56 -3.80
C LEU A 53 -9.55 -9.71 -3.02
N VAL A 54 -8.40 -10.28 -2.66
CA VAL A 54 -7.32 -9.54 -1.99
C VAL A 54 -6.76 -8.43 -2.88
N LEU A 55 -6.55 -8.71 -4.16
CA LEU A 55 -6.04 -7.71 -5.11
C LEU A 55 -7.03 -6.56 -5.37
N MET A 56 -8.33 -6.79 -5.22
CA MET A 56 -9.35 -5.72 -5.33
C MET A 56 -9.25 -4.68 -4.21
N GLU A 57 -8.60 -4.99 -3.12
CA GLU A 57 -8.34 -4.05 -2.02
C GLU A 57 -7.34 -2.96 -2.44
N ILE A 58 -6.33 -3.31 -3.24
CA ILE A 58 -5.24 -2.40 -3.66
C ILE A 58 -5.73 -1.11 -4.33
N PRO A 59 -6.62 -1.14 -5.34
CA PRO A 59 -7.10 0.08 -5.98
C PRO A 59 -7.80 1.03 -5.02
N ILE A 60 -8.50 0.49 -4.02
CA ILE A 60 -9.20 1.27 -3.01
C ILE A 60 -8.19 1.99 -2.10
N ASP A 61 -7.18 1.25 -1.63
CA ASP A 61 -6.13 1.78 -0.77
C ASP A 61 -5.31 2.86 -1.47
N VAL A 62 -4.92 2.61 -2.72
CA VAL A 62 -4.18 3.56 -3.55
C VAL A 62 -5.01 4.82 -3.81
N ALA A 63 -6.27 4.68 -4.18
CA ALA A 63 -7.16 5.81 -4.43
C ALA A 63 -7.29 6.70 -3.18
N PHE A 64 -7.43 6.09 -2.02
CA PHE A 64 -7.58 6.84 -0.79
C PHE A 64 -6.27 7.53 -0.36
N ALA A 65 -5.15 6.87 -0.52
CA ALA A 65 -3.85 7.48 -0.25
C ALA A 65 -3.56 8.67 -1.16
N LEU A 66 -3.95 8.59 -2.45
CA LEU A 66 -3.85 9.71 -3.38
C LEU A 66 -4.74 10.89 -2.98
N VAL A 67 -5.96 10.61 -2.54
CA VAL A 67 -6.87 11.63 -2.01
C VAL A 67 -6.26 12.30 -0.77
N LEU A 68 -5.68 11.53 0.14
CA LEU A 68 -5.06 12.07 1.34
C LEU A 68 -3.83 12.93 1.02
N LEU A 69 -2.97 12.50 0.09
CA LEU A 69 -1.84 13.28 -0.43
C LEU A 69 -2.33 14.61 -1.01
N TRP A 70 -3.40 14.58 -1.79
CA TRP A 70 -3.99 15.78 -2.39
C TRP A 70 -4.53 16.75 -1.32
N ILE A 71 -5.23 16.25 -0.30
CA ILE A 71 -5.75 17.06 0.82
C ILE A 71 -4.59 17.69 1.61
N CYS A 72 -3.49 16.98 1.79
CA CYS A 72 -2.29 17.50 2.47
C CYS A 72 -1.46 18.46 1.60
N GLY A 73 -1.86 18.70 0.35
CA GLY A 73 -1.16 19.61 -0.56
C GLY A 73 0.17 19.08 -1.11
N HIS A 74 0.40 17.77 -1.00
CA HIS A 74 1.58 17.10 -1.55
C HIS A 74 1.28 16.46 -2.90
N THR A 75 2.26 16.54 -3.80
CA THR A 75 2.19 15.89 -5.12
C THR A 75 2.71 14.46 -5.04
N LEU A 76 2.26 13.65 -6.00
CA LEU A 76 2.80 12.30 -6.17
C LEU A 76 4.26 12.39 -6.65
N ASN A 77 5.18 12.05 -5.78
CA ASN A 77 6.62 11.96 -6.06
C ASN A 77 7.10 10.52 -5.92
N LEU A 78 8.34 10.28 -6.33
CA LEU A 78 8.99 8.98 -6.21
C LEU A 78 8.87 8.41 -4.79
N MET A 79 9.09 9.24 -3.76
CA MET A 79 9.03 8.78 -2.36
C MET A 79 7.62 8.41 -1.92
N SER A 80 6.60 9.17 -2.32
CA SER A 80 5.20 8.80 -2.04
C SER A 80 4.79 7.53 -2.79
N ALA A 81 5.25 7.33 -4.01
CA ALA A 81 5.02 6.11 -4.78
C ALA A 81 5.65 4.88 -4.11
N ILE A 82 6.88 4.98 -3.62
CA ILE A 82 7.53 3.93 -2.84
C ILE A 82 6.73 3.64 -1.56
N GLY A 83 6.29 4.68 -0.84
CA GLY A 83 5.45 4.53 0.35
C GLY A 83 4.16 3.77 0.06
N LEU A 84 3.48 4.08 -1.03
CA LEU A 84 2.29 3.37 -1.48
C LEU A 84 2.56 1.89 -1.74
N ILE A 85 3.62 1.57 -2.50
CA ILE A 85 3.97 0.19 -2.85
C ILE A 85 4.26 -0.64 -1.60
N VAL A 86 5.08 -0.10 -0.69
CA VAL A 86 5.44 -0.78 0.57
C VAL A 86 4.21 -1.02 1.42
N THR A 87 3.34 -0.02 1.56
CA THR A 87 2.17 -0.12 2.42
C THR A 87 1.11 -1.05 1.83
N CYS A 88 0.89 -1.02 0.52
CA CYS A 88 0.04 -2.01 -0.16
C CYS A 88 0.52 -3.45 0.14
N GLY A 89 1.83 -3.69 0.10
CA GLY A 89 2.39 -4.99 0.45
C GLY A 89 2.08 -5.43 1.89
N ILE A 90 2.11 -4.50 2.85
CA ILE A 90 1.79 -4.79 4.26
C ILE A 90 0.29 -5.08 4.43
N VAL A 91 -0.58 -4.27 3.83
CA VAL A 91 -2.05 -4.46 3.91
C VAL A 91 -2.46 -5.79 3.28
N ILE A 92 -1.90 -6.12 2.11
CA ILE A 92 -2.16 -7.40 1.45
C ILE A 92 -1.75 -8.57 2.34
N ASN A 93 -0.58 -8.49 2.99
CA ASN A 93 -0.14 -9.53 3.93
C ASN A 93 -1.15 -9.74 5.07
N ASP A 94 -1.70 -8.67 5.63
CA ASP A 94 -2.73 -8.76 6.68
C ASP A 94 -4.03 -9.41 6.14
N SER A 95 -4.41 -9.10 4.91
CA SER A 95 -5.58 -9.68 4.24
C SER A 95 -5.41 -11.18 3.93
N ILE A 96 -4.20 -11.58 3.51
CA ILE A 96 -3.84 -12.98 3.30
C ILE A 96 -3.98 -13.79 4.61
N LEU A 97 -3.41 -13.29 5.69
CA LEU A 97 -3.48 -13.95 6.99
C LEU A 97 -4.93 -14.11 7.50
N LYS A 98 -5.80 -13.18 7.17
CA LYS A 98 -7.23 -13.26 7.49
C LYS A 98 -7.93 -14.34 6.68
N LEU A 99 -7.68 -14.37 5.37
CA LEU A 99 -8.24 -15.37 4.46
C LEU A 99 -7.79 -16.77 4.81
N ASP A 100 -6.51 -16.94 5.17
CA ASP A 100 -5.95 -18.20 5.62
C ASP A 100 -6.65 -18.69 6.90
N ALA A 101 -6.86 -17.83 7.88
CA ALA A 101 -7.60 -18.14 9.09
C ALA A 101 -9.07 -18.56 8.82
N ILE A 102 -9.74 -17.92 7.85
CA ILE A 102 -11.09 -18.30 7.43
C ILE A 102 -11.07 -19.69 6.80
N ASN A 103 -10.12 -19.97 5.92
CA ASN A 103 -10.00 -21.25 5.25
C ASN A 103 -9.69 -22.39 6.24
N GLU A 104 -8.86 -22.12 7.24
CA GLU A 104 -8.57 -23.08 8.30
C GLU A 104 -9.83 -23.45 9.09
N LEU A 105 -10.61 -22.47 9.53
CA LEU A 105 -11.87 -22.70 10.24
C LEU A 105 -12.90 -23.44 9.37
N ARG A 106 -12.93 -23.17 8.07
CA ARG A 106 -13.78 -23.91 7.14
C ARG A 106 -13.39 -25.36 6.99
N LYS A 107 -12.10 -25.68 7.02
CA LYS A 107 -11.60 -27.05 7.00
C LYS A 107 -11.99 -27.81 8.27
N GLU A 108 -12.14 -27.11 9.39
CA GLU A 108 -12.66 -27.66 10.66
C GLU A 108 -14.19 -27.88 10.65
N GLY A 109 -14.87 -27.53 9.57
CA GLY A 109 -16.32 -27.74 9.40
C GLY A 109 -17.17 -26.58 9.93
N VAL A 110 -16.58 -25.44 10.27
CA VAL A 110 -17.33 -24.26 10.74
C VAL A 110 -18.07 -23.63 9.56
N PRO A 111 -19.36 -23.22 9.73
CA PRO A 111 -20.12 -22.50 8.71
C PRO A 111 -19.40 -21.22 8.26
N LEU A 112 -19.50 -20.85 6.98
CA LEU A 112 -18.77 -19.73 6.40
C LEU A 112 -18.94 -18.42 7.20
N LEU A 113 -20.15 -18.07 7.57
CA LEU A 113 -20.45 -16.84 8.30
C LEU A 113 -19.79 -16.81 9.68
N GLU A 114 -19.79 -17.94 10.37
CA GLU A 114 -19.15 -18.07 11.68
C GLU A 114 -17.63 -18.10 11.58
N ALA A 115 -17.08 -18.75 10.54
CA ALA A 115 -15.67 -18.75 10.24
C ALA A 115 -15.14 -17.33 9.95
N ILE A 116 -15.89 -16.52 9.19
CA ILE A 116 -15.54 -15.12 8.93
C ILE A 116 -15.51 -14.29 10.22
N HIS A 117 -16.52 -14.44 11.07
CA HIS A 117 -16.61 -13.72 12.35
C HIS A 117 -15.47 -14.10 13.30
N GLU A 118 -15.23 -15.39 13.45
CA GLU A 118 -14.20 -15.90 14.35
C GLU A 118 -12.78 -15.59 13.84
N ALA A 119 -12.51 -15.74 12.55
CA ALA A 119 -11.24 -15.34 11.94
C ALA A 119 -11.00 -13.82 12.09
N GLY A 120 -12.03 -13.00 11.84
CA GLY A 120 -11.97 -11.56 12.06
C GLY A 120 -11.60 -11.22 13.50
N ARG A 121 -12.26 -11.86 14.48
CA ARG A 121 -12.01 -11.66 15.90
C ARG A 121 -10.60 -12.07 16.33
N ARG A 122 -10.11 -13.22 15.83
CA ARG A 122 -8.74 -13.72 16.13
C ARG A 122 -7.65 -12.82 15.55
N ARG A 123 -7.86 -12.28 14.34
CA ARG A 123 -6.86 -11.47 13.61
C ARG A 123 -6.98 -9.96 13.86
N LEU A 124 -8.08 -9.48 14.45
CA LEU A 124 -8.30 -8.05 14.72
C LEU A 124 -7.18 -7.45 15.58
N ARG A 125 -6.79 -8.10 16.64
CA ARG A 125 -5.76 -7.59 17.57
C ARG A 125 -4.38 -7.48 16.89
N PRO A 126 -3.83 -8.52 16.21
CA PRO A 126 -2.57 -8.40 15.48
C PRO A 126 -2.60 -7.31 14.40
N ILE A 127 -3.66 -7.22 13.60
CA ILE A 127 -3.79 -6.23 12.51
C ILE A 127 -3.80 -4.81 13.06
N ILE A 128 -4.57 -4.54 14.11
CA ILE A 128 -4.57 -3.22 14.76
C ILE A 128 -3.19 -2.89 15.34
N MET A 129 -2.50 -3.85 15.94
CA MET A 129 -1.16 -3.64 16.48
C MET A 129 -0.15 -3.27 15.39
N THR A 130 -0.12 -4.00 14.28
CA THR A 130 0.79 -3.71 13.16
C THR A 130 0.49 -2.33 12.56
N SER A 131 -0.77 -2.00 12.33
CA SER A 131 -1.18 -0.72 11.77
C SER A 131 -0.82 0.45 12.70
N LEU A 132 -1.15 0.35 13.99
CA LEU A 132 -0.79 1.38 14.97
C LEU A 132 0.71 1.57 15.08
N THR A 133 1.48 0.48 15.16
CA THR A 133 2.94 0.54 15.25
C THR A 133 3.54 1.21 14.04
N THR A 134 3.07 0.88 12.84
CA THR A 134 3.54 1.51 11.58
C THR A 134 3.17 2.98 11.53
N ILE A 135 1.94 3.33 11.88
CA ILE A 135 1.49 4.73 11.92
C ILE A 135 2.35 5.53 12.92
N PHE A 136 2.52 5.04 14.15
CA PHE A 136 3.34 5.73 15.16
C PHE A 136 4.81 5.83 14.75
N ALA A 137 5.35 4.84 14.05
CA ALA A 137 6.71 4.91 13.51
C ALA A 137 6.89 6.01 12.45
N MET A 138 5.82 6.33 11.70
CA MET A 138 5.86 7.37 10.67
C MET A 138 5.58 8.78 11.21
N VAL A 139 4.92 8.91 12.38
CA VAL A 139 4.61 10.21 12.99
C VAL A 139 5.85 11.11 13.19
N PRO A 140 6.98 10.64 13.70
CA PRO A 140 8.17 11.49 13.85
C PRO A 140 8.67 12.10 12.53
N LEU A 141 8.53 11.36 11.42
CA LEU A 141 8.95 11.82 10.09
C LEU A 141 8.10 12.99 9.57
N LEU A 142 6.85 13.12 10.02
CA LEU A 142 6.00 14.27 9.68
C LEU A 142 6.49 15.58 10.32
N PHE A 143 7.08 15.48 11.49
CA PHE A 143 7.56 16.62 12.26
C PHE A 143 9.05 16.91 12.06
N SER A 144 9.75 16.14 11.23
CA SER A 144 11.15 16.41 10.91
C SER A 144 11.27 17.68 10.04
N TYR A 145 12.29 18.49 10.35
CA TYR A 145 12.62 19.74 9.64
C TYR A 145 14.03 19.71 9.02
N ASP A 146 14.60 18.52 8.86
CA ASP A 146 15.92 18.30 8.28
C ASP A 146 15.91 18.40 6.74
N LEU A 147 17.11 18.48 6.14
CA LEU A 147 17.31 18.60 4.68
C LEU A 147 16.64 17.50 3.83
N GLY A 148 16.21 16.39 4.44
CA GLY A 148 15.46 15.31 3.77
C GLY A 148 13.96 15.34 4.04
N SER A 149 13.46 16.30 4.83
CA SER A 149 12.07 16.33 5.29
C SER A 149 11.05 16.48 4.14
N GLU A 150 11.40 17.20 3.08
CA GLU A 150 10.55 17.38 1.91
C GLU A 150 10.28 16.07 1.16
N LEU A 151 11.21 15.11 1.23
CA LEU A 151 11.06 13.78 0.64
C LEU A 151 10.37 12.81 1.59
N GLN A 152 10.61 12.93 2.89
CA GLN A 152 10.08 12.03 3.91
C GLN A 152 8.62 12.31 4.26
N LYS A 153 8.17 13.56 4.20
CA LYS A 153 6.78 13.94 4.48
C LYS A 153 5.77 13.30 3.54
N PRO A 154 5.91 13.38 2.19
CA PRO A 154 4.99 12.71 1.28
C PRO A 154 4.97 11.19 1.45
N LEU A 155 6.14 10.58 1.72
CA LEU A 155 6.26 9.17 2.04
C LEU A 155 5.41 8.80 3.26
N SER A 156 5.60 9.52 4.37
CA SER A 156 4.92 9.25 5.63
C SER A 156 3.41 9.46 5.53
N ILE A 157 2.96 10.50 4.82
CA ILE A 157 1.55 10.77 4.59
C ILE A 157 0.91 9.65 3.76
N ALA A 158 1.57 9.21 2.68
CA ALA A 158 1.11 8.11 1.86
C ALA A 158 0.97 6.83 2.69
N MET A 159 1.99 6.49 3.48
CA MET A 159 1.98 5.29 4.33
C MET A 159 0.91 5.34 5.41
N ILE A 160 0.77 6.44 6.13
CA ILE A 160 -0.27 6.61 7.17
C ILE A 160 -1.67 6.51 6.55
N GLY A 161 -1.87 7.16 5.40
CA GLY A 161 -3.15 7.14 4.70
C GLY A 161 -3.53 5.73 4.26
N THR A 162 -2.65 5.06 3.54
CA THR A 162 -2.88 3.69 3.07
C THR A 162 -3.10 2.73 4.24
N MET A 163 -2.28 2.82 5.30
CA MET A 163 -2.42 1.95 6.48
C MET A 163 -3.75 2.16 7.20
N THR A 164 -4.16 3.40 7.40
CA THR A 164 -5.42 3.70 8.11
C THR A 164 -6.62 3.13 7.35
N ILE A 165 -6.67 3.38 6.06
CA ILE A 165 -7.77 2.92 5.22
C ILE A 165 -7.67 1.45 4.90
N GLY A 166 -6.49 0.95 4.52
CA GLY A 166 -6.28 -0.47 4.25
C GLY A 166 -6.69 -1.35 5.44
N THR A 167 -6.37 -0.93 6.66
CA THR A 167 -6.84 -1.63 7.87
C THR A 167 -8.37 -1.59 7.98
N LEU A 168 -9.01 -0.45 7.74
CA LEU A 168 -10.47 -0.34 7.78
C LEU A 168 -11.13 -1.15 6.66
N VAL A 169 -10.62 -1.04 5.43
CA VAL A 169 -11.09 -1.80 4.27
C VAL A 169 -10.95 -3.29 4.51
N SER A 170 -9.78 -3.74 4.97
CA SER A 170 -9.53 -5.13 5.31
C SER A 170 -10.46 -5.65 6.41
N LEU A 171 -10.82 -4.82 7.40
CA LEU A 171 -11.74 -5.23 8.46
C LEU A 171 -13.19 -5.32 8.01
N PHE A 172 -13.63 -4.45 7.08
CA PHE A 172 -15.02 -4.36 6.66
C PHE A 172 -15.32 -5.08 5.35
N ILE A 173 -14.43 -5.02 4.36
CA ILE A 173 -14.70 -5.56 3.01
C ILE A 173 -14.51 -7.07 2.96
N ILE A 174 -13.48 -7.62 3.60
CA ILE A 174 -13.28 -9.08 3.59
C ILE A 174 -14.45 -9.86 4.21
N PRO A 175 -15.08 -9.44 5.33
CA PRO A 175 -16.26 -10.14 5.81
C PRO A 175 -17.53 -9.90 4.96
N LEU A 176 -17.52 -8.97 4.03
CA LEU A 176 -18.69 -8.59 3.22
C LEU A 176 -18.69 -9.26 1.84
N LEU A 177 -17.54 -9.71 1.35
CA LEU A 177 -17.32 -10.39 0.06
C LEU A 177 -17.24 -11.92 0.25
#